data_815ed68ac9a8029eb435475e982ad21b
#
_entry.id   815ed68ac9a8029eb435475e982ad21b
#
_cell.length_a   1.000
_cell.length_b   1.000
_cell.length_c   1.000
_cell.angle_alpha   90.00
_cell.angle_beta   90.00
_cell.angle_gamma   90.00
#
_symmetry.space_group_name_H-M   'P 1'
#
loop_
_entity.id
_entity.type
_entity.pdbx_description
1 polymer ?
#
loop_
_entity_poly.entity_id
_entity_poly.type
_entity_poly.pdbx_seq_one_letter_code
_entity_poly.pdbx_strand_id
1 'polypeptide(L)'
;MLLLLLASCGSSRKVEKQSEQVAVQEINLTPEQQRKYDYFFLEASRLKVKKEYTAAFDLLQHCLAINPTGSAALYEIAQYYLFLKQVPQGQEALEKAVAYAPDNYWYSQALAGLYQQQDQKEKAIGILEKMATRFPAKQDPLFNLLDLYNQKEDYGKVISTLNRIEEK
;
A
#
# COMPACT_ATOMS: atom_id res chain seq x y z
N MET A 1 61.01 -30.00 2.21
CA MET A 1 60.53 -28.68 2.69
C MET A 1 59.63 -28.14 1.61
N LEU A 2 58.32 -28.36 1.74
CA LEU A 2 57.34 -27.98 0.71
C LEU A 2 56.35 -27.00 1.33
N LEU A 3 56.43 -25.73 0.89
CA LEU A 3 55.53 -24.65 1.31
C LEU A 3 54.24 -24.72 0.51
N LEU A 4 53.13 -25.01 1.18
CA LEU A 4 51.78 -24.89 0.63
C LEU A 4 51.22 -23.49 0.93
N LEU A 5 51.08 -22.68 -0.12
CA LEU A 5 50.39 -21.38 -0.08
C LEU A 5 48.88 -21.64 -0.19
N LEU A 6 48.15 -21.37 0.89
CA LEU A 6 46.68 -21.35 0.89
C LEU A 6 46.21 -19.96 0.40
N ALA A 7 45.68 -19.90 -0.82
CA ALA A 7 44.96 -18.74 -1.33
C ALA A 7 43.54 -18.75 -0.77
N SER A 8 43.25 -17.82 0.16
CA SER A 8 41.92 -17.54 0.67
C SER A 8 41.18 -16.66 -0.32
N CYS A 9 40.27 -17.22 -1.12
CA CYS A 9 39.33 -16.47 -1.93
C CYS A 9 38.13 -16.04 -1.04
N GLY A 10 38.15 -14.78 -0.62
CA GLY A 10 37.00 -14.15 0.01
C GLY A 10 35.90 -13.90 -1.01
N SER A 11 34.88 -14.76 -1.06
CA SER A 11 33.68 -14.55 -1.86
C SER A 11 32.74 -13.59 -1.13
N SER A 12 32.76 -12.32 -1.51
CA SER A 12 31.74 -11.34 -1.11
C SER A 12 30.40 -11.72 -1.74
N ARG A 13 29.54 -12.43 -1.00
CA ARG A 13 28.12 -12.58 -1.36
C ARG A 13 27.45 -11.24 -1.22
N LYS A 14 27.21 -10.57 -2.35
CA LYS A 14 26.16 -9.54 -2.46
C LYS A 14 24.84 -10.19 -2.09
N VAL A 15 24.28 -9.79 -0.95
CA VAL A 15 22.89 -10.09 -0.61
C VAL A 15 22.03 -9.19 -1.51
N GLU A 16 21.63 -9.71 -2.66
CA GLU A 16 20.55 -9.13 -3.47
C GLU A 16 19.28 -9.24 -2.65
N LYS A 17 18.77 -8.09 -2.18
CA LYS A 17 17.40 -7.98 -1.66
C LYS A 17 16.45 -8.24 -2.82
N GLN A 18 16.07 -9.50 -3.02
CA GLN A 18 14.88 -9.84 -3.80
C GLN A 18 13.70 -9.21 -3.09
N SER A 19 13.14 -8.16 -3.69
CA SER A 19 11.80 -7.71 -3.39
C SER A 19 10.87 -8.87 -3.79
N GLU A 20 10.37 -9.61 -2.80
CA GLU A 20 9.28 -10.56 -3.01
C GLU A 20 8.09 -9.78 -3.59
N GLN A 21 7.97 -9.82 -4.90
CA GLN A 21 6.70 -9.52 -5.55
C GLN A 21 5.77 -10.67 -5.16
N VAL A 22 4.90 -10.42 -4.18
CA VAL A 22 3.78 -11.30 -3.88
C VAL A 22 3.01 -11.45 -5.18
N ALA A 23 3.11 -12.62 -5.81
CA ALA A 23 2.31 -12.94 -6.99
C ALA A 23 0.85 -12.87 -6.55
N VAL A 24 0.15 -11.83 -7.00
CA VAL A 24 -1.27 -11.65 -6.75
C VAL A 24 -1.99 -12.79 -7.47
N GLN A 25 -2.36 -13.85 -6.76
CA GLN A 25 -3.23 -14.87 -7.31
C GLN A 25 -4.59 -14.23 -7.53
N GLU A 26 -4.96 -14.01 -8.79
CA GLU A 26 -6.32 -13.64 -9.15
C GLU A 26 -7.27 -14.76 -8.72
N ILE A 27 -8.13 -14.46 -7.77
CA ILE A 27 -9.17 -15.38 -7.35
C ILE A 27 -10.33 -15.27 -8.34
N ASN A 28 -10.49 -16.28 -9.17
CA ASN A 28 -11.61 -16.37 -10.10
C ASN A 28 -12.87 -16.78 -9.31
N LEU A 29 -13.73 -15.81 -9.01
CA LEU A 29 -15.02 -16.06 -8.38
C LEU A 29 -15.99 -16.68 -9.38
N THR A 30 -16.79 -17.64 -8.93
CA THR A 30 -17.95 -18.08 -9.71
C THR A 30 -18.96 -16.93 -9.84
N PRO A 31 -19.85 -16.95 -10.84
CA PRO A 31 -20.91 -15.93 -10.98
C PRO A 31 -21.81 -15.82 -9.74
N GLU A 32 -22.00 -16.91 -9.01
CA GLU A 32 -22.77 -16.89 -7.74
C GLU A 32 -21.98 -16.20 -6.62
N GLN A 33 -20.68 -16.51 -6.48
CA GLN A 33 -19.82 -15.87 -5.50
C GLN A 33 -19.69 -14.37 -5.78
N GLN A 34 -19.55 -13.98 -7.04
CA GLN A 34 -19.50 -12.57 -7.42
C GLN A 34 -20.78 -11.84 -7.04
N ARG A 35 -21.97 -12.40 -7.36
CA ARG A 35 -23.24 -11.80 -6.97
C ARG A 35 -23.40 -11.66 -5.45
N LYS A 36 -22.96 -12.67 -4.68
CA LYS A 36 -22.97 -12.59 -3.20
C LYS A 36 -22.02 -11.49 -2.69
N TYR A 37 -20.81 -11.41 -3.24
CA TYR A 37 -19.85 -10.38 -2.89
C TYR A 37 -20.44 -8.98 -3.15
N ASP A 38 -20.96 -8.76 -4.35
CA ASP A 38 -21.54 -7.48 -4.75
C ASP A 38 -22.73 -7.10 -3.85
N TYR A 39 -23.60 -8.05 -3.55
CA TYR A 39 -24.73 -7.83 -2.63
C TYR A 39 -24.26 -7.41 -1.24
N PHE A 40 -23.31 -8.13 -0.64
CA PHE A 40 -22.80 -7.80 0.69
C PHE A 40 -22.07 -6.45 0.69
N PHE A 41 -21.29 -6.15 -0.34
CA PHE A 41 -20.56 -4.90 -0.44
C PHE A 41 -21.50 -3.68 -0.59
N LEU A 42 -22.52 -3.80 -1.43
CA LEU A 42 -23.53 -2.76 -1.61
C LEU A 42 -24.32 -2.54 -0.32
N GLU A 43 -24.74 -3.63 0.35
CA GLU A 43 -25.48 -3.55 1.60
C GLU A 43 -24.62 -2.96 2.73
N ALA A 44 -23.34 -3.34 2.83
CA ALA A 44 -22.39 -2.72 3.75
C ALA A 44 -22.28 -1.20 3.52
N SER A 45 -22.20 -0.80 2.25
CA SER A 45 -22.15 0.63 1.88
C SER A 45 -23.43 1.36 2.31
N ARG A 46 -24.61 0.74 2.13
CA ARG A 46 -25.91 1.27 2.56
C ARG A 46 -25.98 1.42 4.08
N LEU A 47 -25.54 0.42 4.83
CA LEU A 47 -25.49 0.45 6.29
C LEU A 47 -24.51 1.50 6.83
N LYS A 48 -23.36 1.68 6.16
CA LYS A 48 -22.41 2.76 6.47
C LYS A 48 -23.07 4.14 6.39
N VAL A 49 -23.86 4.41 5.33
CA VAL A 49 -24.60 5.66 5.18
C VAL A 49 -25.62 5.84 6.31
N LYS A 50 -26.24 4.76 6.78
CA LYS A 50 -27.17 4.76 7.92
C LYS A 50 -26.47 4.82 9.28
N LYS A 51 -25.13 4.83 9.32
CA LYS A 51 -24.29 4.80 10.52
C LYS A 51 -24.43 3.49 11.33
N GLU A 52 -24.90 2.43 10.70
CA GLU A 52 -24.98 1.07 11.27
C GLU A 52 -23.63 0.36 11.08
N TYR A 53 -22.58 0.90 11.73
CA TYR A 53 -21.18 0.57 11.44
C TYR A 53 -20.81 -0.89 11.74
N THR A 54 -21.34 -1.47 12.83
CA THR A 54 -21.06 -2.85 13.19
C THR A 54 -21.59 -3.82 12.12
N ALA A 55 -22.84 -3.66 11.72
CA ALA A 55 -23.46 -4.50 10.69
C ALA A 55 -22.76 -4.31 9.31
N ALA A 56 -22.34 -3.09 8.98
CA ALA A 56 -21.56 -2.84 7.77
C ALA A 56 -20.20 -3.58 7.80
N PHE A 57 -19.51 -3.54 8.93
CA PHE A 57 -18.23 -4.24 9.12
C PHE A 57 -18.40 -5.76 8.98
N ASP A 58 -19.44 -6.36 9.58
CA ASP A 58 -19.72 -7.79 9.46
C ASP A 58 -19.93 -8.21 8.00
N LEU A 59 -20.68 -7.40 7.22
CA LEU A 59 -20.88 -7.68 5.80
C LEU A 59 -19.59 -7.55 4.98
N LEU A 60 -18.72 -6.60 5.32
CA LEU A 60 -17.40 -6.49 4.67
C LEU A 60 -16.51 -7.71 4.99
N GLN A 61 -16.60 -8.27 6.20
CA GLN A 61 -15.93 -9.54 6.52
C GLN A 61 -16.46 -10.69 5.68
N HIS A 62 -17.80 -10.76 5.44
CA HIS A 62 -18.37 -11.72 4.51
C HIS A 62 -17.87 -11.51 3.07
N CYS A 63 -17.67 -10.28 2.63
CA CYS A 63 -17.01 -10.01 1.34
C CYS A 63 -15.61 -10.63 1.29
N LEU A 64 -14.79 -10.46 2.33
CA LEU A 64 -13.44 -11.01 2.36
C LEU A 64 -13.41 -12.53 2.55
N ALA A 65 -14.45 -13.13 3.13
CA ALA A 65 -14.59 -14.58 3.18
C ALA A 65 -14.85 -15.17 1.78
N ILE A 66 -15.54 -14.43 0.90
CA ILE A 66 -15.79 -14.82 -0.50
C ILE A 66 -14.57 -14.48 -1.38
N ASN A 67 -14.03 -13.27 -1.25
CA ASN A 67 -12.89 -12.78 -1.99
C ASN A 67 -11.84 -12.15 -1.06
N PRO A 68 -10.87 -12.93 -0.57
CA PRO A 68 -9.80 -12.42 0.30
C PRO A 68 -8.91 -11.34 -0.34
N THR A 69 -8.91 -11.23 -1.67
CA THR A 69 -8.17 -10.21 -2.43
C THR A 69 -9.04 -9.02 -2.83
N GLY A 70 -10.27 -8.96 -2.36
CA GLY A 70 -11.23 -7.88 -2.65
C GLY A 70 -10.75 -6.53 -2.13
N SER A 71 -9.99 -5.80 -2.94
CA SER A 71 -9.31 -4.56 -2.54
C SER A 71 -10.26 -3.49 -2.00
N ALA A 72 -11.48 -3.40 -2.55
CA ALA A 72 -12.49 -2.46 -2.07
C ALA A 72 -12.95 -2.80 -0.65
N ALA A 73 -13.22 -4.07 -0.35
CA ALA A 73 -13.61 -4.51 0.99
C ALA A 73 -12.44 -4.36 1.99
N LEU A 74 -11.21 -4.66 1.56
CA LEU A 74 -10.00 -4.44 2.36
C LEU A 74 -9.81 -2.96 2.72
N TYR A 75 -9.99 -2.06 1.76
CA TYR A 75 -9.90 -0.62 2.00
C TYR A 75 -10.97 -0.15 3.00
N GLU A 76 -12.21 -0.56 2.81
CA GLU A 76 -13.30 -0.20 3.74
C GLU A 76 -13.05 -0.74 5.15
N ILE A 77 -12.65 -2.01 5.29
CA ILE A 77 -12.31 -2.61 6.60
C ILE A 77 -11.13 -1.87 7.25
N ALA A 78 -10.12 -1.46 6.47
CA ALA A 78 -9.02 -0.66 6.99
C ALA A 78 -9.50 0.63 7.65
N GLN A 79 -10.47 1.32 7.03
CA GLN A 79 -11.05 2.54 7.61
C GLN A 79 -11.74 2.27 8.96
N TYR A 80 -12.46 1.13 9.10
CA TYR A 80 -13.06 0.76 10.39
C TYR A 80 -12.00 0.48 11.46
N TYR A 81 -10.95 -0.28 11.14
CA TYR A 81 -9.86 -0.53 12.09
C TYR A 81 -9.18 0.76 12.53
N LEU A 82 -8.89 1.66 11.59
CA LEU A 82 -8.26 2.94 11.90
C LEU A 82 -9.17 3.84 12.76
N PHE A 83 -10.47 3.86 12.47
CA PHE A 83 -11.45 4.56 13.31
C PHE A 83 -11.48 4.02 14.75
N LEU A 84 -11.38 2.70 14.92
CA LEU A 84 -11.31 2.03 16.22
C LEU A 84 -9.90 2.10 16.87
N LYS A 85 -8.97 2.86 16.27
CA LYS A 85 -7.57 2.97 16.70
C LYS A 85 -6.81 1.64 16.72
N GLN A 86 -7.29 0.65 15.98
CA GLN A 86 -6.61 -0.63 15.74
C GLN A 86 -5.65 -0.46 14.55
N VAL A 87 -4.64 0.38 14.76
CA VAL A 87 -3.73 0.84 13.69
C VAL A 87 -3.00 -0.30 12.98
N PRO A 88 -2.47 -1.34 13.67
CA PRO A 88 -1.79 -2.45 12.99
C PRO A 88 -2.70 -3.20 12.00
N GLN A 89 -3.95 -3.50 12.40
CA GLN A 89 -4.92 -4.20 11.53
C GLN A 89 -5.35 -3.31 10.36
N GLY A 90 -5.56 -2.01 10.61
CA GLY A 90 -5.89 -1.04 9.57
C GLY A 90 -4.77 -0.90 8.55
N GLN A 91 -3.52 -0.85 9.01
CA GLN A 91 -2.35 -0.79 8.14
C GLN A 91 -2.22 -2.05 7.28
N GLU A 92 -2.32 -3.24 7.86
CA GLU A 92 -2.24 -4.51 7.13
C GLU A 92 -3.32 -4.60 6.03
N ALA A 93 -4.57 -4.25 6.37
CA ALA A 93 -5.66 -4.27 5.42
C ALA A 93 -5.44 -3.26 4.28
N LEU A 94 -4.91 -2.07 4.58
CA LEU A 94 -4.65 -1.04 3.59
C LEU A 94 -3.45 -1.39 2.69
N GLU A 95 -2.40 -1.99 3.25
CA GLU A 95 -1.25 -2.53 2.49
C GLU A 95 -1.72 -3.58 1.47
N LYS A 96 -2.61 -4.51 1.90
CA LYS A 96 -3.24 -5.51 1.01
C LYS A 96 -4.11 -4.84 -0.06
N ALA A 97 -4.92 -3.85 0.29
CA ALA A 97 -5.75 -3.13 -0.68
C ALA A 97 -4.90 -2.49 -1.79
N VAL A 98 -3.77 -1.86 -1.43
CA VAL A 98 -2.82 -1.28 -2.39
C VAL A 98 -2.12 -2.36 -3.21
N ALA A 99 -1.76 -3.49 -2.60
CA ALA A 99 -1.09 -4.59 -3.31
C ALA A 99 -2.00 -5.22 -4.37
N TYR A 100 -3.29 -5.40 -4.07
CA TYR A 100 -4.27 -5.99 -4.98
C TYR A 100 -4.87 -5.01 -6.00
N ALA A 101 -4.82 -3.71 -5.72
CA ALA A 101 -5.27 -2.67 -6.66
C ALA A 101 -4.25 -1.51 -6.73
N PRO A 102 -3.05 -1.76 -7.26
CA PRO A 102 -1.98 -0.76 -7.29
C PRO A 102 -2.30 0.46 -8.18
N ASP A 103 -3.28 0.33 -9.08
CA ASP A 103 -3.76 1.42 -9.94
C ASP A 103 -4.89 2.24 -9.27
N ASN A 104 -5.24 1.95 -8.03
CA ASN A 104 -6.16 2.78 -7.28
C ASN A 104 -5.39 3.88 -6.54
N TYR A 105 -5.47 5.10 -7.07
CA TYR A 105 -4.82 6.28 -6.51
C TYR A 105 -5.17 6.50 -5.03
N TRP A 106 -6.45 6.37 -4.68
CA TRP A 106 -6.96 6.69 -3.36
C TRP A 106 -6.47 5.73 -2.28
N TYR A 107 -6.30 4.44 -2.62
CA TYR A 107 -5.73 3.47 -1.68
C TYR A 107 -4.27 3.78 -1.37
N SER A 108 -3.49 4.07 -2.41
CA SER A 108 -2.09 4.45 -2.25
C SER A 108 -1.93 5.77 -1.48
N GLN A 109 -2.79 6.76 -1.73
CA GLN A 109 -2.81 8.03 -1.01
C GLN A 109 -3.12 7.81 0.49
N ALA A 110 -4.13 6.99 0.79
CA ALA A 110 -4.48 6.68 2.17
C ALA A 110 -3.35 5.97 2.91
N LEU A 111 -2.66 5.01 2.24
CA LEU A 111 -1.53 4.31 2.84
C LEU A 111 -0.33 5.23 3.08
N ALA A 112 -0.01 6.11 2.12
CA ALA A 112 1.05 7.11 2.30
C ALA A 112 0.75 8.03 3.48
N GLY A 113 -0.49 8.52 3.59
CA GLY A 113 -0.95 9.34 4.71
C GLY A 113 -0.85 8.61 6.07
N LEU A 114 -1.21 7.34 6.10
CA LEU A 114 -1.10 6.52 7.31
C LEU A 114 0.37 6.37 7.75
N TYR A 115 1.29 6.11 6.81
CA TYR A 115 2.71 6.02 7.12
C TYR A 115 3.27 7.36 7.63
N GLN A 116 2.84 8.49 7.05
CA GLN A 116 3.24 9.82 7.53
C GLN A 116 2.75 10.08 8.96
N GLN A 117 1.50 9.72 9.27
CA GLN A 117 0.95 9.85 10.62
C GLN A 117 1.69 9.00 11.67
N GLN A 118 2.31 7.90 11.25
CA GLN A 118 3.10 7.01 12.10
C GLN A 118 4.61 7.36 12.10
N ASP A 119 5.01 8.47 11.50
CA ASP A 119 6.41 8.86 11.28
C ASP A 119 7.26 7.81 10.54
N GLN A 120 6.61 6.95 9.73
CA GLN A 120 7.27 5.93 8.89
C GLN A 120 7.66 6.56 7.53
N LYS A 121 8.53 7.58 7.57
CA LYS A 121 8.87 8.43 6.42
C LYS A 121 9.38 7.64 5.21
N GLU A 122 10.22 6.64 5.42
CA GLU A 122 10.77 5.82 4.34
C GLU A 122 9.69 5.03 3.60
N LYS A 123 8.73 4.48 4.33
CA LYS A 123 7.59 3.77 3.72
C LYS A 123 6.68 4.74 2.97
N ALA A 124 6.40 5.91 3.55
CA ALA A 124 5.62 6.96 2.89
C ALA A 124 6.27 7.39 1.58
N ILE A 125 7.58 7.67 1.59
CA ILE A 125 8.36 8.02 0.39
C ILE A 125 8.26 6.90 -0.65
N GLY A 126 8.41 5.64 -0.25
CA GLY A 126 8.32 4.50 -1.16
C GLY A 126 6.97 4.39 -1.88
N ILE A 127 5.85 4.68 -1.19
CA ILE A 127 4.52 4.72 -1.81
C ILE A 127 4.38 5.94 -2.72
N LEU A 128 4.79 7.13 -2.27
CA LEU A 128 4.65 8.38 -3.01
C LEU A 128 5.48 8.37 -4.31
N GLU A 129 6.68 7.79 -4.33
CA GLU A 129 7.48 7.63 -5.56
C GLU A 129 6.78 6.71 -6.58
N LYS A 130 6.18 5.60 -6.11
CA LYS A 130 5.37 4.74 -6.98
C LYS A 130 4.15 5.49 -7.52
N MET A 131 3.48 6.30 -6.69
CA MET A 131 2.35 7.12 -7.11
C MET A 131 2.77 8.17 -8.13
N ALA A 132 3.87 8.89 -7.92
CA ALA A 132 4.37 9.91 -8.84
C ALA A 132 4.71 9.34 -10.24
N THR A 133 5.15 8.08 -10.28
CA THR A 133 5.43 7.36 -11.55
C THR A 133 4.14 6.85 -12.20
N ARG A 134 3.24 6.27 -11.43
CA ARG A 134 2.03 5.61 -11.94
C ARG A 134 0.93 6.60 -12.32
N PHE A 135 0.86 7.73 -11.64
CA PHE A 135 -0.14 8.77 -11.85
C PHE A 135 0.51 10.11 -12.25
N PRO A 136 1.17 10.18 -13.41
CA PRO A 136 1.97 11.35 -13.80
C PRO A 136 1.15 12.65 -13.89
N ALA A 137 -0.16 12.56 -14.14
CA ALA A 137 -1.05 13.73 -14.16
C ALA A 137 -1.36 14.31 -12.77
N LYS A 138 -1.03 13.60 -11.69
CA LYS A 138 -1.24 14.05 -10.31
C LYS A 138 0.05 14.66 -9.76
N GLN A 139 -0.05 15.87 -9.23
CA GLN A 139 1.10 16.56 -8.62
C GLN A 139 1.21 16.31 -7.11
N ASP A 140 0.10 15.97 -6.44
CA ASP A 140 0.09 15.78 -4.98
C ASP A 140 1.18 14.84 -4.46
N PRO A 141 1.51 13.70 -5.11
CA PRO A 141 2.61 12.84 -4.66
C PRO A 141 3.96 13.55 -4.65
N LEU A 142 4.23 14.44 -5.63
CA LEU A 142 5.49 15.18 -5.71
C LEU A 142 5.58 16.25 -4.62
N PHE A 143 4.49 16.95 -4.31
CA PHE A 143 4.48 17.91 -3.20
C PHE A 143 4.68 17.21 -1.85
N ASN A 144 4.04 16.06 -1.63
CA ASN A 144 4.27 15.27 -0.42
C ASN A 144 5.71 14.76 -0.32
N LEU A 145 6.33 14.34 -1.44
CA LEU A 145 7.74 13.94 -1.49
C LEU A 145 8.66 15.11 -1.15
N LEU A 146 8.37 16.30 -1.70
CA LEU A 146 9.14 17.50 -1.44
C LEU A 146 9.18 17.82 0.07
N ASP A 147 8.03 17.76 0.73
CA ASP A 147 7.92 17.97 2.17
C ASP A 147 8.71 16.93 2.97
N LEU A 148 8.55 15.64 2.65
CA LEU A 148 9.27 14.56 3.35
C LEU A 148 10.79 14.61 3.14
N TYR A 149 11.27 14.93 1.92
CA TYR A 149 12.69 15.08 1.66
C TYR A 149 13.27 16.31 2.36
N ASN A 150 12.51 17.42 2.43
CA ASN A 150 12.91 18.60 3.19
C ASN A 150 13.01 18.30 4.70
N GLN A 151 12.04 17.58 5.27
CA GLN A 151 12.08 17.14 6.68
C GLN A 151 13.27 16.21 6.98
N LYS A 152 13.79 15.51 5.98
CA LYS A 152 14.98 14.65 6.08
C LYS A 152 16.28 15.36 5.72
N GLU A 153 16.21 16.64 5.39
CA GLU A 153 17.35 17.45 4.94
C GLU A 153 18.07 16.85 3.69
N ASP A 154 17.34 16.03 2.89
CA ASP A 154 17.84 15.47 1.64
C ASP A 154 17.66 16.48 0.49
N TYR A 155 18.50 17.51 0.50
CA TYR A 155 18.40 18.61 -0.46
C TYR A 155 18.64 18.17 -1.91
N GLY A 156 19.38 17.08 -2.15
CA GLY A 156 19.52 16.50 -3.48
C GLY A 156 18.18 15.98 -4.04
N LYS A 157 17.42 15.30 -3.20
CA LYS A 157 16.07 14.84 -3.53
C LYS A 157 15.05 15.99 -3.62
N VAL A 158 15.19 17.01 -2.78
CA VAL A 158 14.38 18.23 -2.86
C VAL A 158 14.52 18.86 -4.24
N ILE A 159 15.76 19.14 -4.69
CA ILE A 159 16.03 19.76 -6.00
C ILE A 159 15.48 18.88 -7.14
N SER A 160 15.76 17.58 -7.11
CA SER A 160 15.28 16.67 -8.16
C SER A 160 13.77 16.59 -8.22
N THR A 161 13.07 16.71 -7.08
CA THR A 161 11.60 16.69 -7.02
C THR A 161 11.02 18.02 -7.54
N LEU A 162 11.65 19.15 -7.24
CA LEU A 162 11.28 20.46 -7.82
C LEU A 162 11.35 20.45 -9.34
N ASN A 163 12.44 19.94 -9.91
CA ASN A 163 12.57 19.81 -11.36
C ASN A 163 11.44 18.97 -11.97
N ARG A 164 11.07 17.85 -11.32
CA ARG A 164 9.94 17.01 -11.76
C ARG A 164 8.59 17.74 -11.70
N ILE A 165 8.43 18.72 -10.83
CA ILE A 165 7.21 19.56 -10.74
C ILE A 165 7.19 20.59 -11.86
N GLU A 166 8.34 21.23 -12.14
CA GLU A 166 8.46 22.26 -13.18
C GLU A 166 8.31 21.72 -14.62
N GLU A 167 8.70 20.46 -14.85
CA GLU A 167 8.60 19.78 -16.15
C GLU A 167 7.15 19.39 -16.54
N LYS A 168 6.17 19.60 -15.69
CA LYS A 168 4.75 19.23 -15.89
C LYS A 168 3.87 20.43 -16.18
#